data_11017641ab7009b8caa4eac1a359badd
#
_entry.id   11017641ab7009b8caa4eac1a359badd
#
_cell.length_a   1.000
_cell.length_b   1.000
_cell.length_c   1.000
_cell.angle_alpha   90.00
_cell.angle_beta   90.00
_cell.angle_gamma   90.00
#
_symmetry.space_group_name_H-M   'P 1'
#
loop_
_entity.id
_entity.type
_entity.pdbx_description
1 polymer ?
#
loop_
_entity_poly.entity_id
_entity_poly.type
_entity_poly.pdbx_seq_one_letter_code
_entity_poly.pdbx_strand_id
1 'polypeptide(L)'
;MATIGFHASHEQISPGQLLQDVQLAEQAGFDAAMCSDHIEPWSARQGHSGFAWSWLGAALASTSLRFGVVTAPGQRYHPAIIAHASATLADMFPGRFWMAPGSGENMNEHITGDAWPAKETRQQRLEECVDVIRRLHNGEEVTHHGLVTVEQARLWDVPETKPPLIAPAISVETARRAAGWADGLVTVNQPPAKLTEMLAAYRDSGGRGKAVLQIHLSWATSEQEAVSIALDQWRSNVFAPPIPWDLPTAAHFDGVSTDVGEDQVRKAVNVSASLDQHAAWLQDYADLGFDELYLHFVGQEQKPFIEAFAEHVLPRLREGSSREVTA
;
A
#
# COMPACT_ATOMS: atom_id res chain seq x y z
N MET A 1 -1.33 4.37 -20.45
CA MET A 1 -2.16 5.11 -19.45
C MET A 1 -2.01 4.40 -18.12
N ALA A 2 -1.63 5.13 -17.06
CA ALA A 2 -1.55 4.54 -15.73
C ALA A 2 -2.95 4.22 -15.19
N THR A 3 -3.08 3.12 -14.46
CA THR A 3 -4.30 2.78 -13.70
C THR A 3 -4.40 3.72 -12.50
N ILE A 4 -5.55 4.36 -12.28
CA ILE A 4 -5.76 5.24 -11.14
C ILE A 4 -6.62 4.52 -10.11
N GLY A 5 -6.01 4.17 -8.98
CA GLY A 5 -6.64 3.44 -7.90
C GLY A 5 -6.96 4.31 -6.68
N PHE A 6 -7.90 3.83 -5.88
CA PHE A 6 -8.25 4.38 -4.56
C PHE A 6 -7.48 3.63 -3.46
N HIS A 7 -6.87 4.34 -2.52
CA HIS A 7 -6.29 3.72 -1.33
C HIS A 7 -7.29 3.73 -0.18
N ALA A 8 -7.69 2.55 0.25
CA ALA A 8 -8.61 2.35 1.36
C ALA A 8 -7.82 2.25 2.68
N SER A 9 -7.77 3.36 3.43
CA SER A 9 -7.02 3.45 4.69
C SER A 9 -7.83 2.90 5.87
N HIS A 10 -7.46 1.71 6.32
CA HIS A 10 -8.07 1.09 7.50
C HIS A 10 -7.75 1.82 8.80
N GLU A 11 -6.65 2.56 8.85
CA GLU A 11 -6.18 3.30 10.00
C GLU A 11 -7.05 4.54 10.29
N GLN A 12 -7.66 5.12 9.24
CA GLN A 12 -8.36 6.39 9.30
C GLN A 12 -9.88 6.25 9.27
N ILE A 13 -10.41 5.12 8.78
CA ILE A 13 -11.84 4.98 8.47
C ILE A 13 -12.34 3.64 9.00
N SER A 14 -13.54 3.66 9.61
CA SER A 14 -14.15 2.44 10.10
C SER A 14 -14.42 1.45 8.95
N PRO A 15 -14.33 0.13 9.17
CA PRO A 15 -14.47 -0.86 8.12
C PRO A 15 -15.79 -0.77 7.33
N GLY A 16 -16.89 -0.45 8.02
CA GLY A 16 -18.20 -0.29 7.38
C GLY A 16 -18.29 0.94 6.48
N GLN A 17 -17.74 2.08 6.91
CA GLN A 17 -17.66 3.29 6.10
C GLN A 17 -16.71 3.10 4.92
N LEU A 18 -15.55 2.50 5.17
CA LEU A 18 -14.56 2.23 4.13
C LEU A 18 -15.09 1.34 2.99
N LEU A 19 -16.01 0.41 3.32
CA LEU A 19 -16.68 -0.40 2.31
C LEU A 19 -17.63 0.45 1.43
N GLN A 20 -18.31 1.44 2.01
CA GLN A 20 -19.13 2.39 1.25
C GLN A 20 -18.26 3.31 0.39
N ASP A 21 -17.14 3.78 0.93
CA ASP A 21 -16.22 4.66 0.21
C ASP A 21 -15.59 3.99 -1.00
N VAL A 22 -15.21 2.71 -0.92
CA VAL A 22 -14.65 1.99 -2.06
C VAL A 22 -15.70 1.70 -3.14
N GLN A 23 -16.95 1.46 -2.76
CA GLN A 23 -18.06 1.36 -3.72
C GLN A 23 -18.34 2.71 -4.42
N LEU A 24 -18.25 3.81 -3.67
CA LEU A 24 -18.36 5.15 -4.22
C LEU A 24 -17.19 5.46 -5.17
N ALA A 25 -15.97 5.08 -4.81
CA ALA A 25 -14.79 5.25 -5.67
C ALA A 25 -14.94 4.48 -7.01
N GLU A 26 -15.46 3.25 -6.99
CA GLU A 26 -15.79 2.51 -8.21
C GLU A 26 -16.81 3.27 -9.08
N GLN A 27 -17.91 3.72 -8.49
CA GLN A 27 -18.95 4.48 -9.20
C GLN A 27 -18.42 5.81 -9.76
N ALA A 28 -17.47 6.41 -9.08
CA ALA A 28 -16.78 7.63 -9.47
C ALA A 28 -15.72 7.41 -10.57
N GLY A 29 -15.43 6.14 -10.92
CA GLY A 29 -14.55 5.78 -12.03
C GLY A 29 -13.10 5.53 -11.65
N PHE A 30 -12.78 5.26 -10.38
CA PHE A 30 -11.49 4.68 -10.04
C PHE A 30 -11.36 3.27 -10.62
N ASP A 31 -10.17 2.91 -11.10
CA ASP A 31 -9.95 1.66 -11.86
C ASP A 31 -9.60 0.46 -10.97
N ALA A 32 -9.11 0.71 -9.76
CA ALA A 32 -8.63 -0.29 -8.79
C ALA A 32 -8.67 0.27 -7.36
N ALA A 33 -8.39 -0.58 -6.39
CA ALA A 33 -8.16 -0.14 -5.01
C ALA A 33 -7.01 -0.92 -4.36
N MET A 34 -6.44 -0.37 -3.28
CA MET A 34 -5.50 -1.07 -2.40
C MET A 34 -5.72 -0.66 -0.95
N CYS A 35 -5.22 -1.46 -0.02
CA CYS A 35 -5.26 -1.15 1.41
C CYS A 35 -3.97 -1.59 2.12
N SER A 36 -3.77 -1.09 3.33
CA SER A 36 -2.78 -1.61 4.28
C SER A 36 -3.42 -2.58 5.26
N ASP A 37 -2.63 -3.44 5.85
CA ASP A 37 -3.05 -4.42 6.85
C ASP A 37 -2.34 -4.13 8.18
N HIS A 38 -2.94 -3.25 8.98
CA HIS A 38 -2.44 -2.83 10.28
C HIS A 38 -3.35 -3.32 11.41
N ILE A 39 -2.81 -3.44 12.62
CA ILE A 39 -3.58 -3.69 13.84
C ILE A 39 -3.74 -2.41 14.65
N GLU A 40 -2.80 -1.48 14.53
CA GLU A 40 -2.87 -0.16 15.13
C GLU A 40 -2.83 0.95 14.08
N PRO A 41 -3.55 2.07 14.27
CA PRO A 41 -3.36 3.26 13.45
C PRO A 41 -2.03 3.95 13.78
N TRP A 42 -1.52 4.78 12.86
CA TRP A 42 -0.31 5.57 13.07
C TRP A 42 -0.44 6.67 14.15
N SER A 43 -1.66 6.98 14.55
CA SER A 43 -1.98 8.01 15.54
C SER A 43 -3.35 7.70 16.15
N ALA A 44 -3.52 7.99 17.43
CA ALA A 44 -4.83 7.91 18.08
C ALA A 44 -5.89 8.79 17.38
N ARG A 45 -5.47 9.84 16.67
CA ARG A 45 -6.37 10.70 15.89
C ARG A 45 -6.97 10.04 14.66
N GLN A 46 -6.27 9.06 14.07
CA GLN A 46 -6.79 8.25 12.97
C GLN A 46 -7.94 7.34 13.44
N GLY A 47 -7.78 6.73 14.60
CA GLY A 47 -8.87 6.19 15.41
C GLY A 47 -9.46 4.84 14.96
N HIS A 48 -8.96 4.22 13.89
CA HIS A 48 -9.46 2.97 13.36
C HIS A 48 -8.32 1.98 13.05
N SER A 49 -8.66 0.70 12.95
CA SER A 49 -7.80 -0.32 12.33
C SER A 49 -8.63 -1.58 12.05
N GLY A 50 -9.24 -1.65 10.89
CA GLY A 50 -10.02 -2.80 10.46
C GLY A 50 -9.15 -3.94 9.97
N PHE A 51 -9.56 -5.19 10.20
CA PHE A 51 -8.83 -6.35 9.70
C PHE A 51 -8.97 -6.48 8.19
N ALA A 52 -7.91 -6.16 7.46
CA ALA A 52 -7.91 -6.04 6.00
C ALA A 52 -8.37 -7.31 5.29
N TRP A 53 -7.95 -8.49 5.73
CA TRP A 53 -8.28 -9.76 5.07
C TRP A 53 -9.77 -10.11 5.11
N SER A 54 -10.47 -9.82 6.21
CA SER A 54 -11.92 -9.97 6.29
C SER A 54 -12.64 -8.94 5.42
N TRP A 55 -12.17 -7.70 5.45
CA TRP A 55 -12.74 -6.60 4.69
C TRP A 55 -12.57 -6.79 3.17
N LEU A 56 -11.41 -7.28 2.72
CA LEU A 56 -11.12 -7.56 1.30
C LEU A 56 -12.12 -8.54 0.68
N GLY A 57 -12.54 -9.58 1.41
CA GLY A 57 -13.58 -10.49 0.94
C GLY A 57 -14.89 -9.76 0.64
N ALA A 58 -15.31 -8.84 1.51
CA ALA A 58 -16.50 -8.02 1.32
C ALA A 58 -16.33 -7.00 0.17
N ALA A 59 -15.19 -6.32 0.12
CA ALA A 59 -14.88 -5.31 -0.90
C ALA A 59 -14.84 -5.93 -2.31
N LEU A 60 -14.15 -7.05 -2.48
CA LEU A 60 -14.10 -7.79 -3.74
C LEU A 60 -15.47 -8.31 -4.18
N ALA A 61 -16.31 -8.77 -3.23
CA ALA A 61 -17.65 -9.26 -3.52
C ALA A 61 -18.64 -8.15 -3.88
N SER A 62 -18.43 -6.92 -3.38
CA SER A 62 -19.36 -5.79 -3.55
C SER A 62 -18.95 -4.81 -4.65
N THR A 63 -17.81 -5.02 -5.29
CA THR A 63 -17.29 -4.21 -6.41
C THR A 63 -16.74 -5.10 -7.52
N SER A 64 -16.43 -4.53 -8.67
CA SER A 64 -15.67 -5.17 -9.76
C SER A 64 -14.19 -4.79 -9.75
N LEU A 65 -13.75 -3.93 -8.84
CA LEU A 65 -12.38 -3.44 -8.74
C LEU A 65 -11.37 -4.56 -8.48
N ARG A 66 -10.15 -4.37 -8.96
CA ARG A 66 -8.98 -5.14 -8.55
C ARG A 66 -8.42 -4.54 -7.27
N PHE A 67 -8.03 -5.42 -6.32
CA PHE A 67 -7.52 -5.00 -5.03
C PHE A 67 -6.09 -5.44 -4.78
N GLY A 68 -5.31 -4.56 -4.15
CA GLY A 68 -4.03 -4.87 -3.55
C GLY A 68 -4.06 -4.75 -2.02
N VAL A 69 -3.19 -5.50 -1.35
CA VAL A 69 -2.96 -5.34 0.09
C VAL A 69 -1.47 -5.31 0.42
N VAL A 70 -1.06 -4.36 1.24
CA VAL A 70 0.27 -4.37 1.86
C VAL A 70 0.15 -5.05 3.22
N THR A 71 0.88 -6.15 3.43
CA THR A 71 0.83 -7.00 4.63
C THR A 71 2.23 -7.46 5.04
N ALA A 72 2.39 -8.01 6.24
CA ALA A 72 3.69 -8.45 6.74
C ALA A 72 3.62 -9.88 7.29
N PRO A 73 4.06 -10.90 6.52
CA PRO A 73 4.22 -12.25 7.03
C PRO A 73 5.49 -12.39 7.87
N GLY A 74 5.49 -13.34 8.82
CA GLY A 74 6.69 -13.83 9.50
C GLY A 74 6.76 -13.56 11.01
N GLN A 75 6.00 -12.62 11.56
CA GLN A 75 5.88 -12.45 13.01
C GLN A 75 4.42 -12.51 13.44
N ARG A 76 3.64 -11.46 13.23
CA ARG A 76 2.20 -11.44 13.54
C ARG A 76 1.44 -12.53 12.76
N TYR A 77 1.81 -12.77 11.52
CA TYR A 77 1.20 -13.81 10.68
C TYR A 77 2.19 -14.92 10.33
N HIS A 78 1.75 -16.14 10.50
CA HIS A 78 2.43 -17.29 9.93
C HIS A 78 2.29 -17.26 8.38
N PRO A 79 3.38 -17.51 7.59
CA PRO A 79 3.32 -17.39 6.13
C PRO A 79 2.30 -18.32 5.47
N ALA A 80 2.03 -19.50 6.02
CA ALA A 80 1.00 -20.39 5.51
C ALA A 80 -0.42 -19.83 5.70
N ILE A 81 -0.67 -18.99 6.72
CA ILE A 81 -1.97 -18.33 6.91
C ILE A 81 -2.15 -17.23 5.85
N ILE A 82 -1.11 -16.47 5.57
CA ILE A 82 -1.15 -15.47 4.47
C ILE A 82 -1.32 -16.15 3.11
N ALA A 83 -0.61 -17.26 2.86
CA ALA A 83 -0.81 -18.05 1.64
C ALA A 83 -2.25 -18.56 1.52
N HIS A 84 -2.84 -19.06 2.60
CA HIS A 84 -4.22 -19.56 2.62
C HIS A 84 -5.24 -18.43 2.37
N ALA A 85 -5.10 -17.29 3.05
CA ALA A 85 -5.99 -16.15 2.87
C ALA A 85 -5.93 -15.60 1.42
N SER A 86 -4.71 -15.42 0.89
CA SER A 86 -4.51 -14.91 -0.47
C SER A 86 -4.96 -15.89 -1.56
N ALA A 87 -4.76 -17.19 -1.36
CA ALA A 87 -5.26 -18.22 -2.26
C ALA A 87 -6.78 -18.24 -2.31
N THR A 88 -7.43 -18.14 -1.14
CA THR A 88 -8.92 -18.08 -1.06
C THR A 88 -9.46 -16.87 -1.81
N LEU A 89 -8.89 -15.68 -1.63
CA LEU A 89 -9.33 -14.49 -2.37
C LEU A 89 -9.06 -14.62 -3.87
N ALA A 90 -7.94 -15.21 -4.27
CA ALA A 90 -7.60 -15.41 -5.68
C ALA A 90 -8.49 -16.45 -6.37
N ASP A 91 -8.94 -17.48 -5.66
CA ASP A 91 -9.89 -18.48 -6.15
C ASP A 91 -11.31 -17.88 -6.31
N MET A 92 -11.78 -17.17 -5.27
CA MET A 92 -13.09 -16.49 -5.30
C MET A 92 -13.18 -15.39 -6.35
N PHE A 93 -12.06 -14.68 -6.63
CA PHE A 93 -12.00 -13.50 -7.49
C PHE A 93 -10.80 -13.54 -8.45
N PRO A 94 -10.80 -14.46 -9.44
CA PRO A 94 -9.65 -14.71 -10.31
C PRO A 94 -9.14 -13.43 -11.01
N GLY A 95 -7.82 -13.17 -10.89
CA GLY A 95 -7.15 -12.04 -11.51
C GLY A 95 -7.41 -10.66 -10.89
N ARG A 96 -8.23 -10.59 -9.84
CA ARG A 96 -8.63 -9.33 -9.20
C ARG A 96 -7.89 -9.02 -7.91
N PHE A 97 -6.95 -9.86 -7.49
CA PHE A 97 -6.23 -9.68 -6.22
C PHE A 97 -4.72 -9.77 -6.41
N TRP A 98 -3.98 -8.91 -5.71
CA TRP A 98 -2.53 -8.98 -5.54
C TRP A 98 -2.13 -8.62 -4.10
N MET A 99 -0.97 -9.07 -3.64
CA MET A 99 -0.47 -8.69 -2.32
C MET A 99 0.98 -8.22 -2.35
N ALA A 100 1.31 -7.33 -1.41
CA ALA A 100 2.65 -6.83 -1.19
C ALA A 100 3.17 -7.26 0.19
N PRO A 101 3.86 -8.42 0.28
CA PRO A 101 4.46 -8.88 1.52
C PRO A 101 5.67 -8.00 1.89
N GLY A 102 5.61 -7.35 3.03
CA GLY A 102 6.65 -6.50 3.62
C GLY A 102 7.35 -7.16 4.82
N SER A 103 8.46 -6.56 5.25
CA SER A 103 9.23 -7.05 6.39
C SER A 103 8.67 -6.66 7.77
N GLY A 104 7.52 -5.98 7.78
CA GLY A 104 6.80 -5.56 8.98
C GLY A 104 7.29 -4.26 9.61
N GLU A 105 6.51 -3.79 10.56
CA GLU A 105 6.70 -2.61 11.38
C GLU A 105 6.40 -2.97 12.83
N ASN A 106 7.21 -2.51 13.76
CA ASN A 106 7.10 -2.91 15.17
C ASN A 106 5.71 -2.64 15.75
N MET A 107 5.06 -1.55 15.33
CA MET A 107 3.72 -1.20 15.80
C MET A 107 2.66 -2.27 15.48
N ASN A 108 2.85 -3.04 14.42
CA ASN A 108 1.95 -4.12 14.03
C ASN A 108 2.39 -5.49 14.57
N GLU A 109 3.69 -5.66 14.79
CA GLU A 109 4.28 -6.97 15.09
C GLU A 109 4.52 -7.21 16.58
N HIS A 110 4.64 -6.15 17.39
CA HIS A 110 4.93 -6.24 18.85
C HIS A 110 3.89 -7.04 19.64
N ILE A 111 2.69 -7.20 19.12
CA ILE A 111 1.58 -7.91 19.76
C ILE A 111 1.87 -9.40 20.03
N THR A 112 2.86 -9.98 19.36
CA THR A 112 3.29 -11.35 19.61
C THR A 112 4.08 -11.50 20.90
N GLY A 113 4.61 -10.39 21.43
CA GLY A 113 5.53 -10.40 22.59
C GLY A 113 6.97 -10.78 22.23
N ASP A 114 7.24 -11.11 20.97
CA ASP A 114 8.58 -11.39 20.49
C ASP A 114 9.41 -10.11 20.32
N ALA A 115 10.73 -10.24 20.44
CA ALA A 115 11.65 -9.14 20.20
C ALA A 115 11.57 -8.66 18.73
N TRP A 116 11.66 -7.33 18.53
CA TRP A 116 11.71 -6.75 17.20
C TRP A 116 13.11 -6.93 16.56
N PRO A 117 13.25 -7.70 15.48
CA PRO A 117 14.56 -8.01 14.92
C PRO A 117 15.17 -6.85 14.14
N ALA A 118 16.50 -6.88 13.95
CA ALA A 118 17.19 -5.97 13.05
C ALA A 118 16.69 -6.08 11.60
N LYS A 119 16.81 -4.99 10.83
CA LYS A 119 16.34 -4.90 9.44
C LYS A 119 16.78 -6.09 8.58
N GLU A 120 18.04 -6.48 8.66
CA GLU A 120 18.58 -7.59 7.84
C GLU A 120 17.88 -8.92 8.17
N THR A 121 17.68 -9.23 9.44
CA THR A 121 16.95 -10.44 9.87
C THR A 121 15.49 -10.41 9.39
N ARG A 122 14.85 -9.24 9.45
CA ARG A 122 13.47 -9.08 8.94
C ARG A 122 13.40 -9.31 7.43
N GLN A 123 14.39 -8.83 6.66
CA GLN A 123 14.45 -9.04 5.22
C GLN A 123 14.69 -10.52 4.86
N GLN A 124 15.61 -11.20 5.55
CA GLN A 124 15.83 -12.64 5.38
C GLN A 124 14.57 -13.44 5.71
N ARG A 125 13.90 -13.12 6.82
CA ARG A 125 12.64 -13.74 7.21
C ARG A 125 11.53 -13.52 6.15
N LEU A 126 11.45 -12.32 5.58
CA LEU A 126 10.51 -12.04 4.49
C LEU A 126 10.78 -12.92 3.26
N GLU A 127 12.03 -13.10 2.87
CA GLU A 127 12.40 -13.95 1.72
C GLU A 127 12.01 -15.41 1.96
N GLU A 128 12.23 -15.94 3.17
CA GLU A 128 11.73 -17.27 3.54
C GLU A 128 10.21 -17.36 3.48
N CYS A 129 9.50 -16.34 3.97
CA CYS A 129 8.04 -16.29 3.91
C CYS A 129 7.53 -16.26 2.47
N VAL A 130 8.17 -15.49 1.59
CA VAL A 130 7.82 -15.42 0.16
C VAL A 130 8.03 -16.78 -0.53
N ASP A 131 9.13 -17.47 -0.25
CA ASP A 131 9.37 -18.82 -0.77
C ASP A 131 8.26 -19.80 -0.32
N VAL A 132 7.96 -19.83 0.98
CA VAL A 132 6.88 -20.64 1.53
C VAL A 132 5.54 -20.34 0.86
N ILE A 133 5.17 -19.05 0.74
CA ILE A 133 3.92 -18.63 0.13
C ILE A 133 3.86 -19.09 -1.34
N ARG A 134 4.92 -18.89 -2.13
CA ARG A 134 4.96 -19.31 -3.54
C ARG A 134 4.82 -20.81 -3.70
N ARG A 135 5.51 -21.59 -2.88
CA ARG A 135 5.43 -23.06 -2.92
C ARG A 135 4.04 -23.55 -2.56
N LEU A 136 3.41 -22.97 -1.55
CA LEU A 136 2.03 -23.26 -1.20
C LEU A 136 1.04 -22.89 -2.32
N HIS A 137 1.21 -21.73 -2.97
CA HIS A 137 0.41 -21.35 -4.14
C HIS A 137 0.67 -22.24 -5.36
N ASN A 138 1.77 -22.98 -5.40
CA ASN A 138 2.05 -24.02 -6.41
C ASN A 138 1.42 -25.38 -6.08
N GLY A 139 0.74 -25.50 -4.92
CA GLY A 139 0.12 -26.75 -4.48
C GLY A 139 1.10 -27.73 -3.83
N GLU A 140 2.31 -27.28 -3.48
CA GLU A 140 3.29 -28.10 -2.79
C GLU A 140 2.86 -28.34 -1.33
N GLU A 141 3.27 -29.48 -0.76
CA GLU A 141 3.35 -29.65 0.68
C GLU A 141 4.69 -29.09 1.16
N VAL A 142 4.65 -28.15 2.09
CA VAL A 142 5.83 -27.38 2.53
C VAL A 142 6.19 -27.73 3.96
N THR A 143 7.42 -28.20 4.17
CA THR A 143 8.13 -28.17 5.45
C THR A 143 9.32 -27.23 5.31
N HIS A 144 9.49 -26.31 6.26
CA HIS A 144 10.56 -25.31 6.28
C HIS A 144 10.99 -25.04 7.72
N HIS A 145 12.28 -25.02 7.98
CA HIS A 145 12.88 -24.71 9.28
C HIS A 145 13.98 -23.64 9.09
N GLY A 146 13.68 -22.42 9.45
CA GLY A 146 14.56 -21.26 9.33
C GLY A 146 14.14 -20.17 10.31
N LEU A 147 14.10 -18.93 9.86
CA LEU A 147 13.56 -17.79 10.62
C LEU A 147 12.04 -17.86 10.79
N VAL A 148 11.39 -18.70 10.00
CA VAL A 148 10.02 -19.17 10.21
C VAL A 148 10.00 -20.69 10.20
N THR A 149 9.05 -21.30 10.90
CA THR A 149 8.87 -22.76 10.91
C THR A 149 7.52 -23.10 10.30
N VAL A 150 7.54 -24.01 9.32
CA VAL A 150 6.35 -24.56 8.68
C VAL A 150 6.46 -26.08 8.69
N GLU A 151 5.42 -26.78 9.12
CA GLU A 151 5.44 -28.23 9.19
C GLU A 151 4.28 -28.82 8.34
N GLN A 152 4.62 -29.54 7.27
CA GLN A 152 3.71 -30.29 6.40
C GLN A 152 2.46 -29.47 5.97
N ALA A 153 2.65 -28.15 5.71
CA ALA A 153 1.56 -27.29 5.29
C ALA A 153 1.22 -27.49 3.82
N ARG A 154 -0.07 -27.54 3.50
CA ARG A 154 -0.57 -27.66 2.14
C ARG A 154 -1.87 -26.88 1.98
N LEU A 155 -2.04 -26.21 0.84
CA LEU A 155 -3.32 -25.64 0.43
C LEU A 155 -4.14 -26.73 -0.31
N TRP A 156 -5.41 -26.83 0.01
CA TRP A 156 -6.35 -27.76 -0.66
C TRP A 156 -7.05 -27.07 -1.82
N ASP A 157 -7.33 -25.78 -1.71
CA ASP A 157 -7.85 -24.96 -2.77
C ASP A 157 -6.69 -24.10 -3.31
N VAL A 158 -6.14 -24.52 -4.44
CA VAL A 158 -5.03 -23.84 -5.11
C VAL A 158 -5.59 -23.04 -6.27
N PRO A 159 -5.47 -21.68 -6.25
CA PRO A 159 -6.05 -20.86 -7.31
C PRO A 159 -5.38 -21.12 -8.65
N GLU A 160 -6.15 -21.23 -9.71
CA GLU A 160 -5.65 -21.36 -11.08
C GLU A 160 -4.82 -20.11 -11.45
N THR A 161 -5.36 -18.93 -11.15
CA THR A 161 -4.66 -17.64 -11.31
C THR A 161 -4.06 -17.23 -9.97
N LYS A 162 -2.75 -17.41 -9.84
CA LYS A 162 -2.02 -17.05 -8.61
C LYS A 162 -1.97 -15.53 -8.42
N PRO A 163 -2.14 -15.04 -7.18
CA PRO A 163 -2.02 -13.61 -6.91
C PRO A 163 -0.56 -13.17 -7.06
N PRO A 164 -0.27 -12.08 -7.79
CA PRO A 164 1.07 -11.51 -7.85
C PRO A 164 1.59 -11.10 -6.48
N LEU A 165 2.88 -11.36 -6.21
CA LEU A 165 3.60 -10.91 -5.02
C LEU A 165 4.43 -9.68 -5.37
N ILE A 166 3.93 -8.50 -5.01
CA ILE A 166 4.55 -7.21 -5.31
C ILE A 166 5.47 -6.81 -4.13
N ALA A 167 6.70 -6.36 -4.38
CA ALA A 167 7.60 -5.96 -3.30
C ALA A 167 7.34 -4.53 -2.83
N PRO A 168 7.02 -4.29 -1.54
CA PRO A 168 7.03 -2.95 -0.99
C PRO A 168 8.47 -2.50 -0.72
N ALA A 169 8.87 -1.34 -1.26
CA ALA A 169 10.18 -0.77 -1.05
C ALA A 169 10.11 0.75 -0.95
N ILE A 170 10.91 1.34 -0.05
CA ILE A 170 11.07 2.80 0.09
C ILE A 170 12.54 3.24 -0.02
N SER A 171 13.44 2.32 -0.38
CA SER A 171 14.84 2.62 -0.62
C SER A 171 15.36 1.90 -1.87
N VAL A 172 16.38 2.47 -2.48
CA VAL A 172 17.07 1.92 -3.66
C VAL A 172 17.60 0.50 -3.38
N GLU A 173 18.19 0.29 -2.19
CA GLU A 173 18.71 -1.01 -1.76
C GLU A 173 17.60 -2.07 -1.71
N THR A 174 16.45 -1.73 -1.07
CA THR A 174 15.31 -2.65 -0.98
C THR A 174 14.71 -2.93 -2.35
N ALA A 175 14.60 -1.92 -3.22
CA ALA A 175 14.12 -2.09 -4.59
C ALA A 175 15.03 -3.04 -5.39
N ARG A 176 16.36 -2.91 -5.26
CA ARG A 176 17.33 -3.82 -5.89
C ARG A 176 17.15 -5.26 -5.40
N ARG A 177 17.05 -5.47 -4.09
CA ARG A 177 16.85 -6.78 -3.47
C ARG A 177 15.54 -7.44 -3.91
N ALA A 178 14.48 -6.65 -4.03
CA ALA A 178 13.16 -7.07 -4.46
C ALA A 178 13.14 -7.70 -5.85
N ALA A 179 14.02 -7.27 -6.75
CA ALA A 179 14.12 -7.79 -8.11
C ALA A 179 14.38 -9.31 -8.18
N GLY A 180 14.95 -9.89 -7.12
CA GLY A 180 15.25 -11.32 -7.04
C GLY A 180 14.02 -12.21 -6.80
N TRP A 181 12.90 -11.64 -6.33
CA TRP A 181 11.75 -12.46 -5.96
C TRP A 181 10.38 -11.89 -6.35
N ALA A 182 10.24 -10.59 -6.59
CA ALA A 182 8.96 -9.94 -6.74
C ALA A 182 8.43 -9.94 -8.18
N ASP A 183 7.10 -10.01 -8.30
CA ASP A 183 6.36 -9.90 -9.56
C ASP A 183 6.08 -8.43 -9.94
N GLY A 184 6.53 -7.47 -9.15
CA GLY A 184 6.39 -6.03 -9.33
C GLY A 184 6.95 -5.26 -8.13
N LEU A 185 6.88 -3.94 -8.18
CA LEU A 185 7.36 -3.03 -7.13
C LEU A 185 6.24 -2.10 -6.70
N VAL A 186 6.05 -1.90 -5.39
CA VAL A 186 5.20 -0.84 -4.86
C VAL A 186 6.00 0.07 -3.92
N THR A 187 5.80 1.37 -4.05
CA THR A 187 6.41 2.37 -3.17
C THR A 187 5.41 3.49 -2.83
N VAL A 188 5.81 4.39 -1.96
CA VAL A 188 5.07 5.61 -1.63
C VAL A 188 5.69 6.81 -2.31
N ASN A 189 4.96 7.92 -2.42
CA ASN A 189 5.49 9.16 -3.00
C ASN A 189 6.71 9.66 -2.22
N GLN A 190 7.73 10.00 -2.96
CA GLN A 190 9.03 10.51 -2.53
C GLN A 190 9.52 11.52 -3.58
N PRO A 191 10.62 12.25 -3.35
CA PRO A 191 11.17 13.13 -4.38
C PRO A 191 11.37 12.39 -5.71
N PRO A 192 11.00 12.98 -6.87
CA PRO A 192 11.03 12.33 -8.19
C PRO A 192 12.35 11.66 -8.53
N ALA A 193 13.49 12.33 -8.22
CA ALA A 193 14.82 11.76 -8.45
C ALA A 193 15.03 10.42 -7.72
N LYS A 194 14.52 10.31 -6.47
CA LYS A 194 14.61 9.07 -5.70
C LYS A 194 13.71 7.96 -6.26
N LEU A 195 12.50 8.32 -6.71
CA LEU A 195 11.60 7.37 -7.37
C LEU A 195 12.22 6.82 -8.65
N THR A 196 12.81 7.69 -9.48
CA THR A 196 13.53 7.29 -10.69
C THR A 196 14.69 6.34 -10.37
N GLU A 197 15.51 6.67 -9.37
CA GLU A 197 16.62 5.82 -8.93
C GLU A 197 16.14 4.44 -8.44
N MET A 198 15.04 4.39 -7.69
CA MET A 198 14.45 3.15 -7.19
C MET A 198 13.93 2.27 -8.33
N LEU A 199 13.21 2.86 -9.30
CA LEU A 199 12.71 2.14 -10.47
C LEU A 199 13.88 1.59 -11.32
N ALA A 200 14.91 2.40 -11.57
CA ALA A 200 16.12 1.97 -12.26
C ALA A 200 16.80 0.82 -11.53
N ALA A 201 17.03 0.94 -10.22
CA ALA A 201 17.66 -0.09 -9.42
C ALA A 201 16.90 -1.43 -9.45
N TYR A 202 15.55 -1.38 -9.42
CA TYR A 202 14.71 -2.57 -9.57
C TYR A 202 14.85 -3.19 -10.96
N ARG A 203 14.74 -2.38 -12.03
CA ARG A 203 14.80 -2.84 -13.42
C ARG A 203 16.19 -3.38 -13.81
N ASP A 204 17.25 -2.66 -13.47
CA ASP A 204 18.63 -3.03 -13.76
C ASP A 204 19.05 -4.32 -13.05
N SER A 205 18.42 -4.64 -11.92
CA SER A 205 18.61 -5.89 -11.18
C SER A 205 17.75 -7.05 -11.70
N GLY A 206 17.06 -6.87 -12.83
CA GLY A 206 16.25 -7.92 -13.47
C GLY A 206 14.78 -7.92 -13.04
N GLY A 207 14.36 -6.97 -12.22
CA GLY A 207 12.97 -6.82 -11.80
C GLY A 207 12.04 -6.53 -12.98
N ARG A 208 10.91 -7.21 -13.01
CA ARG A 208 9.91 -7.14 -14.07
C ARG A 208 8.54 -6.86 -13.44
N GLY A 209 7.50 -6.77 -14.29
CA GLY A 209 6.14 -6.53 -13.83
C GLY A 209 5.85 -5.06 -13.53
N LYS A 210 4.73 -4.81 -12.86
CA LYS A 210 4.22 -3.45 -12.67
C LYS A 210 4.96 -2.68 -11.58
N ALA A 211 5.10 -1.38 -11.82
CA ALA A 211 5.52 -0.41 -10.82
C ALA A 211 4.28 0.33 -10.29
N VAL A 212 4.08 0.27 -8.99
CA VAL A 212 2.91 0.81 -8.27
C VAL A 212 3.36 1.94 -7.35
N LEU A 213 2.65 3.06 -7.37
CA LEU A 213 2.90 4.19 -6.48
C LEU A 213 1.66 4.51 -5.65
N GLN A 214 1.79 4.44 -4.32
CA GLN A 214 0.82 5.01 -3.39
C GLN A 214 1.17 6.47 -3.15
N ILE A 215 0.18 7.36 -3.31
CA ILE A 215 0.38 8.80 -3.25
C ILE A 215 -0.44 9.37 -2.11
N HIS A 216 0.25 9.88 -1.08
CA HIS A 216 -0.41 10.62 0.00
C HIS A 216 -0.74 12.02 -0.47
N LEU A 217 -2.01 12.39 -0.36
CA LEU A 217 -2.49 13.70 -0.76
C LEU A 217 -3.53 14.24 0.23
N SER A 218 -3.59 15.56 0.33
CA SER A 218 -4.60 16.28 1.09
C SER A 218 -5.21 17.37 0.22
N TRP A 219 -6.51 17.35 0.10
CA TRP A 219 -7.30 18.32 -0.64
C TRP A 219 -8.47 18.81 0.21
N ALA A 220 -8.79 20.07 0.07
CA ALA A 220 -10.01 20.68 0.55
C ALA A 220 -10.35 21.90 -0.31
N THR A 221 -11.51 22.53 -0.09
CA THR A 221 -11.94 23.74 -0.83
C THR A 221 -11.10 24.97 -0.52
N SER A 222 -10.31 24.95 0.56
CA SER A 222 -9.33 25.97 0.92
C SER A 222 -7.97 25.37 1.25
N GLU A 223 -6.90 26.11 0.97
CA GLU A 223 -5.51 25.68 1.26
C GLU A 223 -5.30 25.47 2.76
N GLN A 224 -5.86 26.35 3.61
CA GLN A 224 -5.75 26.24 5.05
C GLN A 224 -6.39 24.94 5.59
N GLU A 225 -7.53 24.55 5.04
CA GLU A 225 -8.23 23.32 5.42
C GLU A 225 -7.44 22.08 4.94
N ALA A 226 -6.93 22.08 3.71
CA ALA A 226 -6.10 21.00 3.21
C ALA A 226 -4.84 20.79 4.08
N VAL A 227 -4.20 21.88 4.53
CA VAL A 227 -3.06 21.81 5.48
C VAL A 227 -3.52 21.27 6.83
N SER A 228 -4.65 21.73 7.34
CA SER A 228 -5.19 21.28 8.64
C SER A 228 -5.47 19.78 8.66
N ILE A 229 -6.08 19.24 7.60
CA ILE A 229 -6.30 17.81 7.41
C ILE A 229 -4.99 17.03 7.42
N ALA A 230 -4.00 17.47 6.65
CA ALA A 230 -2.71 16.81 6.58
C ALA A 230 -1.97 16.84 7.93
N LEU A 231 -2.00 17.97 8.64
CA LEU A 231 -1.40 18.09 9.97
C LEU A 231 -2.12 17.21 11.00
N ASP A 232 -3.43 17.14 10.98
CA ASP A 232 -4.18 16.30 11.90
C ASP A 232 -3.92 14.83 11.66
N GLN A 233 -4.00 14.36 10.42
CA GLN A 233 -4.04 12.95 10.09
C GLN A 233 -2.68 12.35 9.71
N TRP A 234 -1.67 13.16 9.32
CA TRP A 234 -0.43 12.64 8.75
C TRP A 234 0.87 13.10 9.43
N ARG A 235 0.80 13.95 10.48
CA ARG A 235 2.00 14.39 11.20
C ARG A 235 2.84 13.24 11.78
N SER A 236 2.22 12.12 12.12
CA SER A 236 2.89 10.93 12.63
C SER A 236 3.72 10.18 11.57
N ASN A 237 3.53 10.48 10.28
CA ASN A 237 4.12 9.73 9.14
C ASN A 237 5.19 10.53 8.36
N VAL A 238 5.76 11.58 8.95
CA VAL A 238 6.76 12.43 8.29
C VAL A 238 8.20 12.03 8.58
N PHE A 239 8.40 11.03 9.42
CA PHE A 239 9.73 10.65 9.91
C PHE A 239 10.50 9.78 8.93
N ALA A 240 11.81 10.01 8.90
CA ALA A 240 12.73 9.16 8.14
C ALA A 240 13.01 7.83 8.89
N PRO A 241 13.38 6.79 8.14
CA PRO A 241 13.90 5.56 8.73
C PRO A 241 15.01 5.81 9.77
N PRO A 242 15.09 5.03 10.89
CA PRO A 242 14.29 3.83 11.15
C PRO A 242 13.00 4.07 11.94
N ILE A 243 12.67 5.30 12.30
CA ILE A 243 11.55 5.65 13.20
C ILE A 243 10.23 4.97 12.82
N PRO A 244 9.78 5.00 11.55
CA PRO A 244 8.49 4.41 11.16
C PRO A 244 8.41 2.89 11.41
N TRP A 245 9.55 2.20 11.43
CA TRP A 245 9.57 0.74 11.63
C TRP A 245 9.79 0.31 13.07
N ASP A 246 10.40 1.16 13.90
CA ASP A 246 10.89 0.75 15.22
C ASP A 246 9.98 1.20 16.37
N LEU A 247 9.13 2.22 16.17
CA LEU A 247 8.16 2.64 17.17
C LEU A 247 7.07 1.60 17.37
N PRO A 248 6.73 1.22 18.63
CA PRO A 248 5.87 0.08 18.87
C PRO A 248 4.37 0.39 18.96
N THR A 249 3.95 1.64 19.14
CA THR A 249 2.51 1.97 19.32
C THR A 249 2.15 3.34 18.79
N ALA A 250 0.85 3.56 18.50
CA ALA A 250 0.29 4.86 18.11
C ALA A 250 0.67 5.99 19.11
N ALA A 251 0.70 5.68 20.41
CA ALA A 251 1.08 6.67 21.42
C ALA A 251 2.54 7.14 21.29
N HIS A 252 3.47 6.28 20.86
CA HIS A 252 4.84 6.68 20.59
C HIS A 252 4.93 7.59 19.36
N PHE A 253 4.18 7.29 18.30
CA PHE A 253 4.09 8.15 17.11
C PHE A 253 3.49 9.51 17.45
N ASP A 254 2.42 9.55 18.24
CA ASP A 254 1.84 10.80 18.72
C ASP A 254 2.85 11.62 19.55
N GLY A 255 3.60 10.95 20.41
CA GLY A 255 4.62 11.60 21.26
C GLY A 255 5.74 12.27 20.45
N VAL A 256 6.30 11.56 19.44
CA VAL A 256 7.40 12.13 18.62
C VAL A 256 6.92 13.15 17.59
N SER A 257 5.63 13.20 17.27
CA SER A 257 5.06 14.10 16.26
C SER A 257 4.48 15.39 16.81
N THR A 258 4.63 15.67 18.11
CA THR A 258 4.03 16.84 18.78
C THR A 258 4.42 18.18 18.12
N ASP A 259 5.70 18.31 17.72
CA ASP A 259 6.27 19.55 17.16
C ASP A 259 6.32 19.55 15.62
N VAL A 260 5.66 18.58 14.96
CA VAL A 260 5.61 18.53 13.51
C VAL A 260 4.71 19.65 12.97
N GLY A 261 5.29 20.50 12.12
CA GLY A 261 4.62 21.62 11.49
C GLY A 261 4.31 21.40 10.01
N GLU A 262 3.72 22.42 9.39
CA GLU A 262 3.27 22.42 7.99
C GLU A 262 4.39 22.06 7.00
N ASP A 263 5.59 22.63 7.13
CA ASP A 263 6.70 22.38 6.22
C ASP A 263 7.15 20.93 6.19
N GLN A 264 7.00 20.21 7.31
CA GLN A 264 7.36 18.80 7.40
C GLN A 264 6.27 17.92 6.75
N VAL A 265 5.01 18.25 6.98
CA VAL A 265 3.88 17.50 6.39
C VAL A 265 3.84 17.68 4.88
N ARG A 266 4.07 18.90 4.36
CA ARG A 266 4.13 19.16 2.90
C ARG A 266 5.25 18.41 2.17
N LYS A 267 6.28 17.93 2.87
CA LYS A 267 7.32 17.07 2.28
C LYS A 267 6.88 15.61 2.14
N ALA A 268 5.89 15.19 2.91
CA ALA A 268 5.38 13.82 2.92
C ALA A 268 4.04 13.67 2.18
N VAL A 269 3.28 14.75 2.08
CA VAL A 269 1.92 14.79 1.52
C VAL A 269 1.82 15.87 0.46
N ASN A 270 1.22 15.57 -0.67
CA ASN A 270 0.87 16.55 -1.69
C ASN A 270 -0.36 17.35 -1.22
N VAL A 271 -0.15 18.55 -0.68
CA VAL A 271 -1.21 19.37 -0.07
C VAL A 271 -1.56 20.54 -0.98
N SER A 272 -2.81 20.65 -1.43
CA SER A 272 -3.30 21.79 -2.20
C SER A 272 -4.82 21.84 -2.23
N ALA A 273 -5.39 23.05 -2.32
CA ALA A 273 -6.80 23.27 -2.68
C ALA A 273 -7.03 23.20 -4.20
N SER A 274 -5.98 23.26 -5.02
CA SER A 274 -6.08 23.27 -6.46
C SER A 274 -6.13 21.84 -7.03
N LEU A 275 -7.25 21.46 -7.62
CA LEU A 275 -7.42 20.20 -8.35
C LEU A 275 -6.50 20.14 -9.59
N ASP A 276 -6.21 21.29 -10.22
CA ASP A 276 -5.24 21.38 -11.33
C ASP A 276 -3.83 21.00 -10.88
N GLN A 277 -3.44 21.43 -9.68
CA GLN A 277 -2.14 21.08 -9.10
C GLN A 277 -2.06 19.58 -8.79
N HIS A 278 -3.12 18.98 -8.24
CA HIS A 278 -3.18 17.53 -8.02
C HIS A 278 -3.08 16.76 -9.35
N ALA A 279 -3.80 17.17 -10.39
CA ALA A 279 -3.71 16.55 -11.70
C ALA A 279 -2.30 16.63 -12.29
N ALA A 280 -1.61 17.78 -12.13
CA ALA A 280 -0.23 17.96 -12.59
C ALA A 280 0.73 17.00 -11.85
N TRP A 281 0.68 16.93 -10.52
CA TRP A 281 1.51 15.99 -9.76
C TRP A 281 1.29 14.52 -10.15
N LEU A 282 0.03 14.14 -10.37
CA LEU A 282 -0.28 12.76 -10.76
C LEU A 282 0.22 12.44 -12.17
N GLN A 283 0.17 13.41 -13.10
CA GLN A 283 0.77 13.26 -14.43
C GLN A 283 2.30 13.13 -14.31
N ASP A 284 2.96 13.99 -13.53
CA ASP A 284 4.40 13.88 -13.29
C ASP A 284 4.81 12.49 -12.77
N TYR A 285 4.04 11.90 -11.83
CA TYR A 285 4.29 10.54 -11.36
C TYR A 285 4.06 9.47 -12.43
N ALA A 286 3.04 9.62 -13.25
CA ALA A 286 2.80 8.71 -14.38
C ALA A 286 3.96 8.76 -15.40
N ASP A 287 4.49 9.95 -15.67
CA ASP A 287 5.60 10.18 -16.61
C ASP A 287 6.93 9.60 -16.10
N LEU A 288 7.06 9.36 -14.77
CA LEU A 288 8.20 8.61 -14.21
C LEU A 288 8.17 7.11 -14.57
N GLY A 289 7.07 6.58 -15.10
CA GLY A 289 6.93 5.20 -15.54
C GLY A 289 6.28 4.26 -14.52
N PHE A 290 5.46 4.81 -13.61
CA PHE A 290 4.58 4.00 -12.77
C PHE A 290 3.35 3.55 -13.57
N ASP A 291 3.04 2.26 -13.48
CA ASP A 291 1.90 1.65 -14.18
C ASP A 291 0.57 1.89 -13.44
N GLU A 292 0.63 2.03 -12.12
CA GLU A 292 -0.53 2.19 -11.26
C GLU A 292 -0.25 3.26 -10.18
N LEU A 293 -1.21 4.19 -10.03
CA LEU A 293 -1.17 5.28 -9.04
C LEU A 293 -2.36 5.11 -8.09
N TYR A 294 -2.10 4.84 -6.82
CA TYR A 294 -3.14 4.70 -5.80
C TYR A 294 -3.21 5.96 -4.94
N LEU A 295 -4.34 6.64 -4.99
CA LEU A 295 -4.55 7.92 -4.34
C LEU A 295 -4.98 7.70 -2.89
N HIS A 296 -4.10 8.05 -1.96
CA HIS A 296 -4.37 8.03 -0.53
C HIS A 296 -4.71 9.45 -0.05
N PHE A 297 -5.98 9.80 -0.05
CA PHE A 297 -6.43 11.01 0.62
C PHE A 297 -6.31 10.82 2.12
N VAL A 298 -5.47 11.65 2.75
CA VAL A 298 -5.15 11.51 4.18
C VAL A 298 -6.23 12.06 5.12
N GLY A 299 -7.35 12.59 4.61
CA GLY A 299 -8.50 12.99 5.41
C GLY A 299 -9.44 11.81 5.70
N GLN A 300 -10.30 11.97 6.71
CA GLN A 300 -11.28 10.94 7.08
C GLN A 300 -12.56 10.99 6.24
N GLU A 301 -12.96 12.17 5.76
CA GLU A 301 -14.16 12.37 4.94
C GLU A 301 -13.86 12.13 3.46
N GLN A 302 -13.96 10.87 3.01
CA GLN A 302 -13.55 10.46 1.67
C GLN A 302 -14.47 10.96 0.54
N LYS A 303 -15.77 11.07 0.80
CA LYS A 303 -16.76 11.36 -0.25
C LYS A 303 -16.48 12.66 -1.01
N PRO A 304 -16.23 13.84 -0.36
CA PRO A 304 -15.92 15.07 -1.09
C PRO A 304 -14.68 14.96 -1.98
N PHE A 305 -13.65 14.27 -1.49
CA PHE A 305 -12.44 13.99 -2.26
C PHE A 305 -12.76 13.12 -3.50
N ILE A 306 -13.45 12.00 -3.30
CA ILE A 306 -13.79 11.07 -4.40
C ILE A 306 -14.59 11.80 -5.48
N GLU A 307 -15.62 12.57 -5.11
CA GLU A 307 -16.47 13.31 -6.05
C GLU A 307 -15.69 14.39 -6.81
N ALA A 308 -14.89 15.21 -6.13
CA ALA A 308 -14.11 16.28 -6.76
C ALA A 308 -13.02 15.71 -7.71
N PHE A 309 -12.35 14.63 -7.31
CA PHE A 309 -11.32 14.02 -8.16
C PHE A 309 -11.92 13.30 -9.37
N ALA A 310 -13.08 12.66 -9.20
CA ALA A 310 -13.81 12.05 -10.33
C ALA A 310 -14.22 13.08 -11.38
N GLU A 311 -14.69 14.26 -10.95
CA GLU A 311 -15.14 15.31 -11.85
C GLU A 311 -14.00 16.06 -12.54
N HIS A 312 -12.91 16.33 -11.83
CA HIS A 312 -11.90 17.29 -12.30
C HIS A 312 -10.51 16.71 -12.56
N VAL A 313 -10.11 15.63 -11.88
CA VAL A 313 -8.75 15.09 -11.95
C VAL A 313 -8.67 13.85 -12.85
N LEU A 314 -9.52 12.84 -12.62
CA LEU A 314 -9.47 11.60 -13.40
C LEU A 314 -9.64 11.81 -14.92
N PRO A 315 -10.55 12.68 -15.42
CA PRO A 315 -10.69 12.92 -16.87
C PRO A 315 -9.41 13.46 -17.50
N ARG A 316 -8.70 14.37 -16.83
CA ARG A 316 -7.46 14.98 -17.35
C ARG A 316 -6.33 13.97 -17.49
N LEU A 317 -6.18 13.06 -16.52
CA LEU A 317 -5.18 12.00 -16.61
C LEU A 317 -5.45 11.04 -17.77
N ARG A 318 -6.72 10.84 -18.13
CA ARG A 318 -7.14 10.03 -19.27
C ARG A 318 -6.93 10.72 -20.61
N GLU A 319 -7.16 12.04 -20.69
CA GLU A 319 -6.96 12.84 -21.90
C GLU A 319 -5.48 13.07 -22.24
N GLY A 320 -4.63 13.29 -21.24
CA GLY A 320 -3.18 13.49 -21.41
C GLY A 320 -2.51 12.33 -22.14
N SER A 321 -2.92 11.10 -21.82
CA SER A 321 -2.40 9.89 -22.45
C SER A 321 -2.84 9.69 -23.91
N SER A 322 -3.91 10.34 -24.35
CA SER A 322 -4.41 10.22 -25.74
C SER A 322 -3.60 11.06 -26.73
N ARG A 323 -2.85 12.05 -26.27
CA ARG A 323 -2.05 12.96 -27.12
C ARG A 323 -0.70 12.36 -27.53
N GLU A 324 -0.14 11.43 -26.77
CA GLU A 324 1.15 10.77 -27.10
C GLU A 324 1.02 9.67 -28.17
N VAL A 325 -0.17 9.14 -28.42
CA VAL A 325 -0.39 8.06 -29.41
C VAL A 325 -0.52 8.62 -30.83
N THR A 326 -0.62 9.93 -31.00
CA THR A 326 -0.85 10.61 -32.31
C THR A 326 0.30 11.53 -32.76
N ALA A 327 1.49 11.47 -32.14
CA ALA A 327 2.67 12.26 -32.50
C ALA A 327 3.77 11.40 -33.14
#